data_bcb5aea41d539e30ea7f86d075d58826
#
_entry.id   bcb5aea41d539e30ea7f86d075d58826
#
_cell.length_a   1.000
_cell.length_b   1.000
_cell.length_c   1.000
_cell.angle_alpha   90.00
_cell.angle_beta   90.00
_cell.angle_gamma   90.00
#
_symmetry.space_group_name_H-M   'P 1'
#
loop_
_entity.id
_entity.type
_entity.pdbx_description
1 polymer ?
#
loop_
_entity_poly.entity_id
_entity_poly.type
_entity_poly.pdbx_seq_one_letter_code
_entity_poly.pdbx_strand_id
1 'polypeptide(L)'
;MIINPFIKKLFALGTGLFLCGAAQAAETTYTWDFSSAAPVMGGTATGNFTTSQDPEKGLVLTGSTFDERGTNVFREMLNGALSGEGTMSITMDISWGGNNSLENIIHVARSGNGFSLGLSNGAMSINSNGNLSAAGAISGAGLTANTWTKVTVDILGHDVTVTLDDGAATSTATASISDINWYTGNLDGGDTQNEMYSIGHRAPGWNREDLNGTKLSSLSVSYAAVPEPSAAALSLLAFMGFAARRRRK
;
A
#
# COMPACT_ATOMS: atom_id res chain seq x y z
N MET A 1 -7.91 1.14 58.51
CA MET A 1 -8.86 1.48 57.44
C MET A 1 -9.25 0.16 56.73
N ILE A 2 -10.42 -0.36 57.00
CA ILE A 2 -10.87 -1.69 56.49
C ILE A 2 -11.48 -1.42 55.12
N ILE A 3 -10.80 -1.79 54.04
CA ILE A 3 -11.33 -1.66 52.70
C ILE A 3 -12.39 -2.74 52.51
N ASN A 4 -13.63 -2.33 52.23
CA ASN A 4 -14.80 -3.17 52.03
C ASN A 4 -14.48 -4.28 50.99
N PRO A 5 -14.70 -5.58 51.31
CA PRO A 5 -14.39 -6.70 50.41
C PRO A 5 -15.13 -6.64 49.06
N PHE A 6 -16.21 -5.85 48.98
CA PHE A 6 -16.95 -5.61 47.74
C PHE A 6 -16.12 -4.77 46.73
N ILE A 7 -15.30 -3.83 47.23
CA ILE A 7 -14.44 -2.98 46.38
C ILE A 7 -13.28 -3.80 45.82
N LYS A 8 -12.74 -4.78 46.60
CA LYS A 8 -11.67 -5.66 46.11
C LYS A 8 -12.15 -6.57 44.96
N LYS A 9 -13.39 -7.03 45.00
CA LYS A 9 -13.98 -7.85 43.92
C LYS A 9 -14.27 -7.04 42.66
N LEU A 10 -14.56 -5.75 42.79
CA LEU A 10 -14.80 -4.86 41.66
C LEU A 10 -13.50 -4.48 40.93
N PHE A 11 -12.40 -4.34 41.69
CA PHE A 11 -11.06 -4.10 41.11
C PHE A 11 -10.51 -5.35 40.40
N ALA A 12 -10.77 -6.54 40.92
CA ALA A 12 -10.37 -7.80 40.31
C ALA A 12 -11.15 -8.08 39.01
N LEU A 13 -12.40 -7.63 38.90
CA LEU A 13 -13.19 -7.72 37.67
C LEU A 13 -12.73 -6.67 36.62
N GLY A 14 -12.35 -5.48 37.07
CA GLY A 14 -11.90 -4.41 36.18
C GLY A 14 -10.56 -4.69 35.50
N THR A 15 -9.61 -5.33 36.22
CA THR A 15 -8.31 -5.70 35.63
C THR A 15 -8.37 -6.92 34.71
N GLY A 16 -9.36 -7.82 34.88
CA GLY A 16 -9.55 -8.96 33.99
C GLY A 16 -10.16 -8.62 32.63
N LEU A 17 -10.86 -7.49 32.54
CA LEU A 17 -11.55 -7.08 31.29
C LEU A 17 -10.70 -6.23 30.37
N PHE A 18 -9.59 -5.67 30.84
CA PHE A 18 -8.64 -4.93 29.97
C PHE A 18 -7.72 -5.83 29.14
N LEU A 19 -7.78 -7.15 29.35
CA LEU A 19 -7.05 -8.14 28.57
C LEU A 19 -7.89 -8.78 27.44
N CYS A 20 -9.07 -8.24 27.10
CA CYS A 20 -9.67 -8.51 25.79
C CYS A 20 -8.78 -7.82 24.76
N GLY A 21 -7.80 -8.57 24.24
CA GLY A 21 -6.85 -8.12 23.26
C GLY A 21 -7.56 -7.35 22.17
N ALA A 22 -7.03 -6.19 21.82
CA ALA A 22 -7.35 -5.56 20.56
C ALA A 22 -7.19 -6.66 19.51
N ALA A 23 -8.29 -7.05 18.88
CA ALA A 23 -8.20 -7.98 17.75
C ALA A 23 -7.29 -7.30 16.74
N GLN A 24 -6.08 -7.87 16.58
CA GLN A 24 -5.14 -7.35 15.61
C GLN A 24 -5.77 -7.62 14.25
N ALA A 25 -5.95 -6.58 13.45
CA ALA A 25 -6.46 -6.75 12.11
C ALA A 25 -5.57 -7.73 11.35
N ALA A 26 -6.18 -8.62 10.59
CA ALA A 26 -5.44 -9.51 9.72
C ALA A 26 -4.77 -8.66 8.63
N GLU A 27 -3.46 -8.76 8.51
CA GLU A 27 -2.70 -8.15 7.43
C GLU A 27 -2.65 -9.12 6.25
N THR A 28 -2.96 -8.61 5.06
CA THR A 28 -2.81 -9.35 3.80
C THR A 28 -1.61 -8.76 3.06
N THR A 29 -0.63 -9.60 2.70
CA THR A 29 0.58 -9.16 2.01
C THR A 29 0.81 -9.97 0.73
N TYR A 30 1.17 -9.28 -0.34
CA TYR A 30 1.60 -9.83 -1.63
C TYR A 30 3.04 -9.39 -1.89
N THR A 31 3.88 -10.33 -2.33
CA THR A 31 5.31 -10.08 -2.57
C THR A 31 5.71 -10.63 -3.95
N TRP A 32 6.49 -9.85 -4.68
CA TRP A 32 7.09 -10.22 -5.98
C TRP A 32 8.58 -10.51 -5.78
N ASP A 33 9.01 -11.66 -6.25
CA ASP A 33 10.41 -12.08 -6.25
C ASP A 33 11.10 -11.94 -7.63
N PHE A 34 10.33 -11.48 -8.64
CA PHE A 34 10.75 -11.27 -10.02
C PHE A 34 11.29 -12.51 -10.75
N SER A 35 11.29 -13.68 -10.11
CA SER A 35 11.70 -14.94 -10.73
C SER A 35 10.62 -15.55 -11.62
N SER A 36 9.38 -15.09 -11.47
CA SER A 36 8.19 -15.63 -12.15
C SER A 36 7.23 -14.51 -12.53
N ALA A 37 6.55 -14.68 -13.65
CA ALA A 37 5.40 -13.87 -14.06
C ALA A 37 4.06 -14.44 -13.52
N ALA A 38 4.11 -15.31 -12.51
CA ALA A 38 2.89 -15.87 -11.93
C ALA A 38 2.00 -14.79 -11.29
N PRO A 39 0.68 -14.89 -11.44
CA PRO A 39 -0.24 -13.95 -10.80
C PRO A 39 -0.13 -14.05 -9.29
N VAL A 40 -0.05 -12.90 -8.62
CA VAL A 40 0.16 -12.80 -7.17
C VAL A 40 -1.10 -12.35 -6.46
N MET A 41 -1.97 -11.59 -7.13
CA MET A 41 -3.21 -11.05 -6.56
C MET A 41 -4.48 -11.75 -7.10
N GLY A 42 -4.32 -12.96 -7.63
CA GLY A 42 -5.45 -13.82 -8.05
C GLY A 42 -5.96 -13.60 -9.47
N GLY A 43 -5.27 -12.80 -10.26
CA GLY A 43 -5.58 -12.56 -11.66
C GLY A 43 -4.86 -13.54 -12.62
N THR A 44 -4.87 -13.20 -13.89
CA THR A 44 -4.11 -13.90 -14.95
C THR A 44 -2.97 -12.99 -15.40
N ALA A 45 -1.74 -13.42 -15.12
CA ALA A 45 -0.55 -12.71 -15.56
C ALA A 45 -0.27 -12.92 -17.05
N THR A 46 0.18 -11.85 -17.70
CA THR A 46 0.70 -11.88 -19.08
C THR A 46 2.00 -11.09 -19.14
N GLY A 47 2.88 -11.43 -20.08
CA GLY A 47 4.17 -10.78 -20.24
C GLY A 47 5.27 -11.39 -19.38
N ASN A 48 6.38 -10.66 -19.26
CA ASN A 48 7.60 -11.14 -18.62
C ASN A 48 8.28 -10.04 -17.83
N PHE A 49 8.96 -10.41 -16.76
CA PHE A 49 9.96 -9.60 -16.11
C PHE A 49 11.29 -9.66 -16.88
N THR A 50 11.92 -8.52 -17.10
CA THR A 50 13.32 -8.45 -17.54
C THR A 50 14.17 -8.30 -16.30
N THR A 51 15.02 -9.28 -16.03
CA THR A 51 15.83 -9.33 -14.81
C THR A 51 17.33 -9.40 -15.13
N SER A 52 18.14 -8.99 -14.17
CA SER A 52 19.59 -9.15 -14.20
C SER A 52 20.11 -9.58 -12.83
N GLN A 53 21.38 -10.05 -12.76
CA GLN A 53 22.06 -10.30 -11.51
C GLN A 53 22.72 -9.00 -11.00
N ASP A 54 22.42 -8.66 -9.76
CA ASP A 54 23.08 -7.57 -9.05
C ASP A 54 24.00 -8.18 -7.96
N PRO A 55 25.24 -7.68 -7.79
CA PRO A 55 26.19 -8.26 -6.85
C PRO A 55 25.74 -8.19 -5.38
N GLU A 56 24.95 -7.20 -5.03
CA GLU A 56 24.47 -6.94 -3.65
C GLU A 56 23.13 -7.59 -3.37
N LYS A 57 22.22 -7.54 -4.33
CA LYS A 57 20.81 -7.90 -4.14
C LYS A 57 20.40 -9.20 -4.83
N GLY A 58 21.27 -9.81 -5.64
CA GLY A 58 20.92 -11.01 -6.40
C GLY A 58 20.07 -10.71 -7.63
N LEU A 59 18.95 -11.42 -7.82
CA LEU A 59 18.08 -11.20 -8.95
C LEU A 59 17.29 -9.88 -8.78
N VAL A 60 17.38 -8.99 -9.78
CA VAL A 60 16.71 -7.69 -9.77
C VAL A 60 15.91 -7.46 -11.05
N LEU A 61 14.77 -6.79 -10.92
CA LEU A 61 13.98 -6.31 -12.05
C LEU A 61 14.66 -5.09 -12.67
N THR A 62 14.84 -5.11 -13.98
CA THR A 62 15.43 -4.00 -14.77
C THR A 62 14.53 -3.51 -15.89
N GLY A 63 13.41 -4.18 -16.10
CA GLY A 63 12.38 -3.84 -17.08
C GLY A 63 11.25 -4.85 -17.00
N SER A 64 10.12 -4.54 -17.59
CA SER A 64 8.97 -5.41 -17.54
C SER A 64 8.01 -5.18 -18.71
N THR A 65 7.33 -6.23 -19.10
CA THR A 65 6.08 -6.19 -19.87
C THR A 65 4.98 -6.95 -19.12
N PHE A 66 5.13 -7.07 -17.80
CA PHE A 66 4.24 -7.84 -16.95
C PHE A 66 2.96 -7.08 -16.69
N ASP A 67 1.84 -7.67 -17.08
CA ASP A 67 0.50 -7.24 -16.74
C ASP A 67 -0.23 -8.35 -16.01
N GLU A 68 -1.02 -8.03 -15.01
CA GLU A 68 -2.00 -8.94 -14.43
C GLU A 68 -3.41 -8.41 -14.68
N ARG A 69 -4.28 -9.30 -15.13
CA ARG A 69 -5.70 -9.02 -15.38
C ARG A 69 -6.54 -9.91 -14.49
N GLY A 70 -7.60 -9.40 -13.91
CA GLY A 70 -8.50 -10.21 -13.09
C GLY A 70 -8.96 -9.51 -11.83
N THR A 71 -8.95 -10.25 -10.73
CA THR A 71 -9.45 -9.72 -9.46
C THR A 71 -8.67 -8.50 -9.03
N ASN A 72 -9.41 -7.46 -8.69
CA ASN A 72 -8.86 -6.17 -8.40
C ASN A 72 -8.52 -6.01 -6.92
N VAL A 73 -7.73 -6.96 -6.39
CA VAL A 73 -7.35 -6.95 -4.97
C VAL A 73 -6.58 -5.67 -4.62
N PHE A 74 -5.69 -5.20 -5.51
CA PHE A 74 -4.99 -3.93 -5.31
C PHE A 74 -5.98 -2.77 -5.16
N ARG A 75 -7.00 -2.69 -6.03
CA ARG A 75 -8.05 -1.67 -5.96
C ARG A 75 -8.83 -1.75 -4.64
N GLU A 76 -9.19 -2.95 -4.20
CA GLU A 76 -9.91 -3.15 -2.94
C GLU A 76 -9.07 -2.67 -1.75
N MET A 77 -7.78 -3.03 -1.69
CA MET A 77 -6.85 -2.57 -0.66
C MET A 77 -6.70 -1.05 -0.66
N LEU A 78 -6.53 -0.46 -1.85
CA LEU A 78 -6.37 0.99 -1.97
C LEU A 78 -7.65 1.75 -1.63
N ASN A 79 -8.82 1.28 -2.06
CA ASN A 79 -10.09 1.86 -1.68
C ASN A 79 -10.34 1.78 -0.17
N GLY A 80 -10.01 0.66 0.47
CA GLY A 80 -10.07 0.50 1.92
C GLY A 80 -9.12 1.47 2.64
N ALA A 81 -7.92 1.70 2.10
CA ALA A 81 -6.99 2.69 2.64
C ALA A 81 -7.53 4.11 2.49
N LEU A 82 -8.06 4.49 1.31
CA LEU A 82 -8.61 5.82 1.03
C LEU A 82 -9.87 6.12 1.86
N SER A 83 -10.70 5.12 2.14
CA SER A 83 -11.87 5.29 3.02
C SER A 83 -11.48 5.38 4.52
N GLY A 84 -10.22 5.13 4.86
CA GLY A 84 -9.75 5.08 6.24
C GLY A 84 -10.10 3.79 6.98
N GLU A 85 -10.59 2.76 6.26
CA GLU A 85 -10.91 1.45 6.83
C GLU A 85 -9.66 0.60 7.10
N GLY A 86 -8.50 1.05 6.65
CA GLY A 86 -7.22 0.38 6.87
C GLY A 86 -6.04 1.20 6.37
N THR A 87 -4.84 0.64 6.52
CA THR A 87 -3.60 1.20 5.98
C THR A 87 -3.10 0.28 4.87
N MET A 88 -2.81 0.86 3.70
CA MET A 88 -2.09 0.17 2.63
C MET A 88 -0.63 0.58 2.69
N SER A 89 0.26 -0.39 2.66
CA SER A 89 1.71 -0.18 2.66
C SER A 89 2.34 -0.82 1.42
N ILE A 90 3.14 -0.05 0.68
CA ILE A 90 3.89 -0.52 -0.48
C ILE A 90 5.36 -0.39 -0.11
N THR A 91 6.08 -1.52 -0.03
CA THR A 91 7.49 -1.55 0.31
C THR A 91 8.30 -2.09 -0.85
N MET A 92 9.42 -1.46 -1.17
CA MET A 92 10.33 -1.87 -2.23
C MET A 92 11.77 -1.56 -1.89
N ASP A 93 12.68 -2.38 -2.41
CA ASP A 93 14.10 -2.05 -2.48
C ASP A 93 14.40 -1.60 -3.90
N ILE A 94 14.82 -0.36 -4.07
CA ILE A 94 14.99 0.31 -5.35
C ILE A 94 16.38 0.95 -5.46
N SER A 95 16.98 0.88 -6.64
CA SER A 95 18.17 1.64 -7.00
C SER A 95 17.88 2.45 -8.26
N TRP A 96 17.78 3.77 -8.12
CA TRP A 96 17.51 4.67 -9.23
C TRP A 96 18.73 4.82 -10.14
N GLY A 97 18.54 4.72 -11.47
CA GLY A 97 19.61 4.73 -12.47
C GLY A 97 20.23 6.10 -12.75
N GLY A 98 19.77 7.19 -12.11
CA GLY A 98 20.34 8.54 -12.29
C GLY A 98 19.86 9.28 -13.54
N ASN A 99 18.77 8.84 -14.17
CA ASN A 99 18.19 9.50 -15.34
C ASN A 99 17.06 10.47 -14.98
N ASN A 100 16.71 11.37 -15.91
CA ASN A 100 15.62 12.33 -15.74
C ASN A 100 14.35 11.86 -16.47
N SER A 101 13.92 10.62 -16.24
CA SER A 101 12.73 10.05 -16.85
C SER A 101 11.59 9.90 -15.83
N LEU A 102 10.39 9.67 -16.38
CA LEU A 102 9.26 9.14 -15.63
C LEU A 102 9.35 7.62 -15.72
N GLU A 103 9.23 6.95 -14.60
CA GLU A 103 9.31 5.50 -14.51
C GLU A 103 8.17 4.97 -13.65
N ASN A 104 7.33 4.10 -14.19
CA ASN A 104 6.28 3.45 -13.41
C ASN A 104 6.83 2.23 -12.68
N ILE A 105 6.57 2.16 -11.38
CA ILE A 105 6.84 0.98 -10.54
C ILE A 105 5.58 0.13 -10.43
N ILE A 106 4.46 0.76 -10.06
CA ILE A 106 3.13 0.14 -10.06
C ILE A 106 2.20 1.06 -10.86
N HIS A 107 1.52 0.48 -11.82
CA HIS A 107 0.52 1.18 -12.62
C HIS A 107 -0.75 0.35 -12.67
N VAL A 108 -1.84 0.89 -12.11
CA VAL A 108 -3.17 0.28 -12.09
C VAL A 108 -4.12 1.25 -12.75
N ALA A 109 -4.17 1.22 -14.07
CA ALA A 109 -4.93 2.24 -14.77
C ALA A 109 -5.36 1.81 -16.17
N ARG A 110 -6.36 2.51 -16.69
CA ARG A 110 -6.72 2.51 -18.09
C ARG A 110 -7.24 3.88 -18.50
N SER A 111 -6.85 4.30 -19.70
CA SER A 111 -7.39 5.52 -20.35
C SER A 111 -7.30 6.79 -19.50
N GLY A 112 -6.24 6.94 -18.70
CA GLY A 112 -6.04 8.09 -17.82
C GLY A 112 -6.84 8.07 -16.52
N ASN A 113 -7.45 6.92 -16.18
CA ASN A 113 -8.09 6.66 -14.89
C ASN A 113 -7.31 5.60 -14.14
N GLY A 114 -7.26 5.67 -12.81
CA GLY A 114 -6.60 4.67 -11.97
C GLY A 114 -5.48 5.23 -11.10
N PHE A 115 -4.50 4.41 -10.77
CA PHE A 115 -3.42 4.69 -9.83
C PHE A 115 -2.05 4.48 -10.49
N SER A 116 -1.10 5.35 -10.17
CA SER A 116 0.30 5.18 -10.55
C SER A 116 1.21 5.53 -9.38
N LEU A 117 2.20 4.69 -9.15
CA LEU A 117 3.33 4.92 -8.25
C LEU A 117 4.61 4.69 -9.04
N GLY A 118 5.55 5.62 -8.96
CA GLY A 118 6.82 5.51 -9.66
C GLY A 118 7.78 6.63 -9.35
N LEU A 119 8.65 6.95 -10.29
CA LEU A 119 9.65 8.01 -10.18
C LEU A 119 9.38 9.12 -11.18
N SER A 120 9.61 10.34 -10.73
CA SER A 120 9.71 11.55 -11.56
C SER A 120 11.05 12.22 -11.27
N ASN A 121 11.98 12.14 -12.23
CA ASN A 121 13.33 12.70 -12.08
C ASN A 121 14.04 12.21 -10.79
N GLY A 122 13.94 10.94 -10.49
CA GLY A 122 14.57 10.31 -9.32
C GLY A 122 13.89 10.57 -7.98
N ALA A 123 12.75 11.22 -7.95
CA ALA A 123 11.94 11.33 -6.73
C ALA A 123 10.66 10.50 -6.85
N MET A 124 10.19 9.95 -5.72
CA MET A 124 8.92 9.24 -5.68
C MET A 124 7.78 10.14 -6.15
N SER A 125 6.89 9.56 -6.90
CA SER A 125 5.71 10.21 -7.47
C SER A 125 4.50 9.29 -7.37
N ILE A 126 3.35 9.84 -6.99
CA ILE A 126 2.09 9.11 -6.84
C ILE A 126 0.96 9.89 -7.51
N ASN A 127 0.06 9.19 -8.20
CA ASN A 127 -1.03 9.83 -8.90
C ASN A 127 -2.31 8.99 -8.87
N SER A 128 -3.44 9.68 -8.69
CA SER A 128 -4.79 9.11 -8.67
C SER A 128 -5.48 9.07 -10.05
N ASN A 129 -4.81 9.48 -11.12
CA ASN A 129 -5.37 9.44 -12.49
C ASN A 129 -4.58 8.54 -13.46
N GLY A 130 -3.71 7.69 -12.95
CA GLY A 130 -2.93 6.75 -13.76
C GLY A 130 -1.88 7.40 -14.68
N ASN A 131 -1.50 8.66 -14.46
CA ASN A 131 -0.54 9.38 -15.29
C ASN A 131 0.50 10.11 -14.44
N LEU A 132 1.69 9.51 -14.26
CA LEU A 132 2.78 10.10 -13.47
C LEU A 132 3.21 11.50 -13.96
N SER A 133 3.10 11.79 -15.26
CA SER A 133 3.47 13.10 -15.80
C SER A 133 2.64 14.27 -15.23
N ALA A 134 1.46 13.99 -14.72
CA ALA A 134 0.58 14.97 -14.11
C ALA A 134 0.76 15.11 -12.58
N ALA A 135 1.46 14.16 -11.94
CA ALA A 135 1.59 14.14 -10.48
C ALA A 135 2.68 15.05 -9.94
N GLY A 136 3.79 15.15 -10.68
CA GLY A 136 5.02 15.73 -10.13
C GLY A 136 5.67 14.86 -9.04
N ALA A 137 6.87 15.26 -8.65
CA ALA A 137 7.63 14.60 -7.60
C ALA A 137 7.13 14.97 -6.20
N ILE A 138 7.12 14.01 -5.29
CA ILE A 138 6.86 14.26 -3.86
C ILE A 138 8.09 14.98 -3.29
N SER A 139 7.86 16.18 -2.75
CA SER A 139 8.95 16.98 -2.18
C SER A 139 9.58 16.26 -0.98
N GLY A 140 10.90 16.13 -1.02
CA GLY A 140 11.66 15.42 0.03
C GLY A 140 11.75 13.90 -0.15
N ALA A 141 11.15 13.33 -1.21
CA ALA A 141 11.21 11.90 -1.52
C ALA A 141 12.20 11.56 -2.66
N GLY A 142 13.31 12.29 -2.76
CA GLY A 142 14.35 12.08 -3.77
C GLY A 142 15.28 10.91 -3.42
N LEU A 143 15.59 10.08 -4.41
CA LEU A 143 16.55 8.98 -4.31
C LEU A 143 17.95 9.44 -4.72
N THR A 144 18.96 8.84 -4.12
CA THR A 144 20.34 8.98 -4.56
C THR A 144 20.62 8.01 -5.70
N ALA A 145 21.19 8.52 -6.81
CA ALA A 145 21.48 7.69 -7.98
C ALA A 145 22.42 6.53 -7.64
N ASN A 146 22.12 5.36 -8.18
CA ASN A 146 22.87 4.11 -8.00
C ASN A 146 23.08 3.68 -6.54
N THR A 147 22.21 4.13 -5.66
CA THR A 147 22.18 3.72 -4.24
C THR A 147 20.93 2.89 -3.97
N TRP A 148 21.12 1.74 -3.34
CA TRP A 148 19.98 0.95 -2.89
C TRP A 148 19.27 1.64 -1.73
N THR A 149 17.99 1.86 -1.90
CA THR A 149 17.12 2.53 -0.92
C THR A 149 15.90 1.67 -0.68
N LYS A 150 15.62 1.35 0.57
CA LYS A 150 14.33 0.81 0.95
C LYS A 150 13.32 1.94 0.99
N VAL A 151 12.27 1.81 0.19
CA VAL A 151 11.17 2.77 0.14
C VAL A 151 9.93 2.13 0.71
N THR A 152 9.27 2.83 1.63
CA THR A 152 7.94 2.45 2.13
C THR A 152 6.98 3.60 1.83
N VAL A 153 5.86 3.29 1.21
CA VAL A 153 4.77 4.22 0.90
C VAL A 153 3.53 3.76 1.66
N ASP A 154 3.16 4.49 2.70
CA ASP A 154 1.97 4.23 3.51
C ASP A 154 0.83 5.16 3.10
N ILE A 155 -0.36 4.60 2.91
CA ILE A 155 -1.58 5.31 2.52
C ILE A 155 -2.64 5.05 3.59
N LEU A 156 -3.13 6.13 4.21
CA LEU A 156 -4.24 6.11 5.18
C LEU A 156 -5.15 7.32 4.94
N GLY A 157 -6.38 7.08 4.55
CA GLY A 157 -7.21 8.14 4.02
C GLY A 157 -6.55 8.75 2.78
N HIS A 158 -6.57 10.06 2.68
CA HIS A 158 -5.90 10.79 1.60
C HIS A 158 -4.43 11.12 1.88
N ASP A 159 -3.91 10.76 3.04
CA ASP A 159 -2.54 11.03 3.44
C ASP A 159 -1.60 9.92 2.94
N VAL A 160 -0.51 10.34 2.34
CA VAL A 160 0.58 9.48 1.87
C VAL A 160 1.84 9.84 2.62
N THR A 161 2.46 8.85 3.23
CA THR A 161 3.77 8.99 3.87
C THR A 161 4.79 8.15 3.10
N VAL A 162 5.87 8.76 2.66
CA VAL A 162 6.99 8.08 2.00
C VAL A 162 8.19 8.08 2.94
N THR A 163 8.66 6.90 3.30
CA THR A 163 9.88 6.72 4.08
C THR A 163 10.97 6.15 3.18
N LEU A 164 12.13 6.79 3.17
CA LEU A 164 13.32 6.40 2.44
C LEU A 164 14.40 5.99 3.46
N ASP A 165 15.01 4.83 3.29
CA ASP A 165 16.11 4.34 4.10
C ASP A 165 17.20 3.77 3.17
N ASP A 166 18.32 4.47 3.07
CA ASP A 166 19.49 4.07 2.26
C ASP A 166 20.57 3.30 3.07
N GLY A 167 20.22 2.94 4.29
CA GLY A 167 21.10 2.26 5.24
C GLY A 167 22.04 3.19 6.01
N ALA A 168 22.21 4.44 5.57
CA ALA A 168 22.99 5.45 6.26
C ALA A 168 22.09 6.47 6.97
N ALA A 169 20.94 6.77 6.39
CA ALA A 169 19.96 7.71 6.91
C ALA A 169 18.54 7.29 6.56
N THR A 170 17.60 7.69 7.40
CA THR A 170 16.16 7.56 7.13
C THR A 170 15.56 8.95 7.01
N SER A 171 14.79 9.18 5.96
CA SER A 171 14.03 10.40 5.74
C SER A 171 12.56 10.08 5.49
N THR A 172 11.69 11.06 5.76
CA THR A 172 10.25 10.92 5.57
C THR A 172 9.70 12.14 4.85
N ALA A 173 8.87 11.91 3.85
CA ALA A 173 8.15 12.92 3.10
C ALA A 173 6.65 12.61 3.13
N THR A 174 5.81 13.64 2.98
CA THR A 174 4.35 13.49 2.96
C THR A 174 3.76 14.10 1.69
N ALA A 175 2.66 13.51 1.24
CA ALA A 175 1.86 14.00 0.13
C ALA A 175 0.38 13.69 0.40
N SER A 176 -0.49 14.16 -0.48
CA SER A 176 -1.90 13.76 -0.48
C SER A 176 -2.26 13.16 -1.83
N ILE A 177 -3.16 12.18 -1.81
CA ILE A 177 -3.75 11.57 -3.00
C ILE A 177 -5.26 11.83 -2.98
N SER A 178 -5.85 12.12 -4.15
CA SER A 178 -7.31 12.25 -4.29
C SER A 178 -7.97 10.88 -4.43
N ASP A 179 -9.29 10.84 -4.33
CA ASP A 179 -10.07 9.67 -4.74
C ASP A 179 -9.71 9.25 -6.16
N ILE A 180 -9.66 7.93 -6.35
CA ILE A 180 -9.27 7.39 -7.64
C ILE A 180 -10.51 7.21 -8.50
N ASN A 181 -10.50 7.84 -9.65
CA ASN A 181 -11.51 7.59 -10.67
C ASN A 181 -11.13 6.32 -11.43
N TRP A 182 -11.75 5.21 -11.04
CA TRP A 182 -11.49 3.93 -11.69
C TRP A 182 -12.19 3.86 -13.05
N TYR A 183 -11.55 3.17 -13.99
CA TYR A 183 -12.15 2.94 -15.29
C TYR A 183 -13.37 2.00 -15.15
N THR A 184 -14.52 2.43 -15.67
CA THR A 184 -15.78 1.67 -15.61
C THR A 184 -16.27 1.17 -16.97
N GLY A 185 -15.51 1.42 -18.04
CA GLY A 185 -15.88 0.99 -19.40
C GLY A 185 -15.55 -0.48 -19.68
N ASN A 186 -16.16 -1.00 -20.76
CA ASN A 186 -15.82 -2.33 -21.23
C ASN A 186 -14.42 -2.37 -21.79
N LEU A 187 -13.64 -3.36 -21.41
CA LEU A 187 -12.39 -3.71 -22.08
C LEU A 187 -12.73 -4.41 -23.41
N ASP A 188 -11.89 -4.20 -24.43
CA ASP A 188 -12.05 -4.87 -25.72
C ASP A 188 -12.15 -6.39 -25.49
N GLY A 189 -13.31 -6.98 -25.75
CA GLY A 189 -13.59 -8.39 -25.48
C GLY A 189 -14.76 -8.67 -24.54
N GLY A 190 -15.47 -7.64 -24.04
CA GLY A 190 -16.69 -7.82 -23.24
C GLY A 190 -16.44 -8.05 -21.75
N ASP A 191 -15.20 -7.91 -21.29
CA ASP A 191 -14.85 -8.09 -19.90
C ASP A 191 -14.95 -6.75 -19.15
N THR A 192 -15.96 -6.62 -18.31
CA THR A 192 -16.37 -5.36 -17.65
C THR A 192 -15.58 -5.02 -16.39
N GLN A 193 -14.60 -5.84 -15.99
CA GLN A 193 -14.00 -5.74 -14.65
C GLN A 193 -12.47 -5.78 -14.60
N ASN A 194 -11.79 -5.81 -15.73
CA ASN A 194 -10.35 -6.06 -15.72
C ASN A 194 -9.56 -4.77 -15.87
N GLU A 195 -9.33 -4.07 -14.76
CA GLU A 195 -8.21 -3.17 -14.67
C GLU A 195 -6.94 -4.00 -14.71
N MET A 196 -6.04 -3.60 -15.59
CA MET A 196 -4.71 -4.17 -15.65
C MET A 196 -3.86 -3.47 -14.60
N TYR A 197 -3.12 -4.25 -13.83
CA TYR A 197 -2.00 -3.65 -13.14
C TYR A 197 -0.69 -4.17 -13.73
N SER A 198 0.30 -3.31 -13.78
CA SER A 198 1.63 -3.60 -14.30
C SER A 198 2.70 -3.18 -13.31
N ILE A 199 3.84 -3.89 -13.37
CA ILE A 199 5.00 -3.64 -12.54
C ILE A 199 6.18 -3.31 -13.46
N GLY A 200 6.86 -2.20 -13.18
CA GLY A 200 8.05 -1.78 -13.91
C GLY A 200 7.78 -1.23 -15.31
N HIS A 201 6.51 -1.04 -15.68
CA HIS A 201 6.13 -0.39 -16.94
C HIS A 201 4.72 0.19 -16.86
N ARG A 202 4.37 1.01 -17.84
CA ARG A 202 3.01 1.49 -18.04
C ARG A 202 2.23 0.53 -18.95
N ALA A 203 0.98 0.24 -18.60
CA ALA A 203 0.10 -0.65 -19.36
C ALA A 203 0.02 -0.28 -20.86
N PRO A 204 -0.18 -1.25 -21.78
CA PRO A 204 -0.09 -1.07 -23.23
C PRO A 204 -0.98 0.03 -23.78
N GLY A 205 -0.48 0.78 -24.77
CA GLY A 205 -1.23 1.79 -25.52
C GLY A 205 -0.84 3.24 -25.26
N TRP A 206 0.05 3.50 -24.29
CA TRP A 206 0.52 4.85 -23.94
C TRP A 206 2.04 4.95 -24.08
N ASN A 207 2.58 6.17 -24.10
CA ASN A 207 4.02 6.39 -24.08
C ASN A 207 4.62 5.63 -22.91
N ARG A 208 5.53 4.71 -23.20
CA ARG A 208 6.12 3.79 -22.22
C ARG A 208 6.94 4.59 -21.22
N GLU A 209 6.53 4.51 -19.96
CA GLU A 209 7.30 5.00 -18.81
C GLU A 209 7.90 3.77 -18.12
N ASP A 210 8.70 3.00 -18.88
CA ASP A 210 9.34 1.79 -18.40
C ASP A 210 10.51 2.13 -17.48
N LEU A 211 10.98 1.17 -16.68
CA LEU A 211 12.21 1.32 -15.92
C LEU A 211 13.37 1.61 -16.88
N ASN A 212 14.09 2.69 -16.61
CA ASN A 212 15.20 3.16 -17.41
C ASN A 212 16.48 3.28 -16.58
N GLY A 213 17.16 2.15 -16.42
CA GLY A 213 18.33 2.02 -15.53
C GLY A 213 18.00 1.87 -14.05
N THR A 214 16.76 2.06 -13.66
CA THR A 214 16.28 1.78 -12.31
C THR A 214 16.11 0.28 -12.11
N LYS A 215 16.48 -0.20 -10.91
CA LYS A 215 16.41 -1.61 -10.52
C LYS A 215 15.52 -1.77 -9.29
N LEU A 216 14.77 -2.85 -9.25
CA LEU A 216 14.01 -3.29 -8.08
C LEU A 216 14.49 -4.67 -7.64
N SER A 217 14.84 -4.86 -6.36
CA SER A 217 15.20 -6.19 -5.82
C SER A 217 14.04 -6.85 -5.09
N SER A 218 13.10 -6.07 -4.61
CA SER A 218 11.87 -6.55 -3.99
C SER A 218 10.74 -5.56 -4.18
N LEU A 219 9.53 -6.06 -4.15
CA LEU A 219 8.30 -5.28 -4.10
C LEU A 219 7.28 -6.06 -3.28
N SER A 220 6.63 -5.39 -2.33
CA SER A 220 5.49 -5.95 -1.60
C SER A 220 4.40 -4.91 -1.42
N VAL A 221 3.17 -5.40 -1.35
CA VAL A 221 1.98 -4.59 -1.08
C VAL A 221 1.23 -5.27 0.04
N SER A 222 0.97 -4.56 1.11
CA SER A 222 0.20 -5.05 2.25
C SER A 222 -0.97 -4.14 2.59
N TYR A 223 -2.00 -4.72 3.21
CA TYR A 223 -3.15 -4.01 3.72
C TYR A 223 -3.48 -4.53 5.11
N ALA A 224 -3.56 -3.63 6.07
CA ALA A 224 -4.01 -3.89 7.43
C ALA A 224 -5.31 -3.14 7.68
N ALA A 225 -6.44 -3.85 7.78
CA ALA A 225 -7.71 -3.21 8.11
C ALA A 225 -7.67 -2.61 9.53
N VAL A 226 -8.32 -1.47 9.73
CA VAL A 226 -8.52 -0.94 11.09
C VAL A 226 -9.48 -1.87 11.82
N PRO A 227 -9.12 -2.40 13.01
CA PRO A 227 -10.03 -3.25 13.75
C PRO A 227 -11.31 -2.47 14.08
N GLU A 228 -12.45 -2.98 13.65
CA GLU A 228 -13.71 -2.44 14.13
C GLU A 228 -13.74 -2.49 15.66
N PRO A 229 -14.17 -1.40 16.34
CA PRO A 229 -14.37 -1.47 17.79
C PRO A 229 -15.33 -2.62 18.06
N SER A 230 -14.81 -3.68 18.66
CA SER A 230 -15.57 -4.93 18.83
C SER A 230 -16.92 -4.61 19.47
N ALA A 231 -18.01 -5.15 18.95
CA ALA A 231 -19.35 -5.01 19.52
C ALA A 231 -19.35 -5.34 21.01
N ALA A 232 -18.40 -6.18 21.46
CA ALA A 232 -18.12 -6.48 22.87
C ALA A 232 -17.62 -5.25 23.64
N ALA A 233 -16.72 -4.41 23.08
CA ALA A 233 -16.24 -3.21 23.76
C ALA A 233 -17.36 -2.15 23.88
N LEU A 234 -18.14 -1.97 22.81
CA LEU A 234 -19.31 -1.07 22.81
C LEU A 234 -20.39 -1.56 23.77
N SER A 235 -20.67 -2.88 23.80
CA SER A 235 -21.60 -3.50 24.73
C SER A 235 -21.16 -3.30 26.19
N LEU A 236 -19.87 -3.47 26.46
CA LEU A 236 -19.31 -3.28 27.80
C LEU A 236 -19.42 -1.81 28.25
N LEU A 237 -19.12 -0.85 27.38
CA LEU A 237 -19.31 0.57 27.66
C LEU A 237 -20.78 0.90 27.94
N ALA A 238 -21.71 0.32 27.17
CA ALA A 238 -23.14 0.44 27.42
C ALA A 238 -23.53 -0.13 28.78
N PHE A 239 -23.08 -1.35 29.13
CA PHE A 239 -23.34 -1.96 30.43
C PHE A 239 -22.78 -1.15 31.60
N MET A 240 -21.55 -0.63 31.47
CA MET A 240 -20.96 0.24 32.50
C MET A 240 -21.75 1.54 32.66
N GLY A 241 -22.23 2.13 31.57
CA GLY A 241 -23.12 3.30 31.59
C GLY A 241 -24.43 3.03 32.30
N PHE A 242 -25.08 1.87 32.05
CA PHE A 242 -26.29 1.47 32.73
C PHE A 242 -26.07 1.18 34.24
N ALA A 243 -24.97 0.54 34.61
CA ALA A 243 -24.60 0.28 35.98
C ALA A 243 -24.33 1.56 36.80
N ALA A 244 -23.65 2.52 36.17
CA ALA A 244 -23.40 3.83 36.77
C ALA A 244 -24.69 4.64 37.01
N ARG A 245 -25.64 4.57 36.05
CA ARG A 245 -26.95 5.24 36.17
C ARG A 245 -27.83 4.66 37.27
N ARG A 246 -27.77 3.33 37.50
CA ARG A 246 -28.53 2.63 38.57
C ARG A 246 -28.05 3.00 39.99
N ARG A 247 -26.81 3.45 40.17
CA ARG A 247 -26.22 3.85 41.45
C ARG A 247 -26.55 5.30 41.83
N ARG A 248 -27.12 6.08 40.94
CA ARG A 248 -27.49 7.50 41.20
C ARG A 248 -28.96 7.69 41.56
N LYS A 249 -29.72 6.61 41.66
CA LYS A 249 -31.07 6.56 42.23
C LYS A 249 -31.05 5.82 43.57
#